data_29971cfc386ee8f87d4ade6da4b6d613
#
_entry.id   29971cfc386ee8f87d4ade6da4b6d613
#
_cell.length_a   1.000
_cell.length_b   1.000
_cell.length_c   1.000
_cell.angle_alpha   90.00
_cell.angle_beta   90.00
_cell.angle_gamma   90.00
#
_symmetry.space_group_name_H-M   'P 1'
#
loop_
_entity.id
_entity.type
_entity.pdbx_description
1 polymer ?
#
loop_
_entity_poly.entity_id
_entity_poly.type
_entity_poly.pdbx_seq_one_letter_code
_entity_poly.pdbx_strand_id
1 'polypeptide(L)'
;MANAVRVSGVDRKWDELSKLLQDDSKMFAADGQREKLIIFTEHRDTLRYLTDKIRTLFGHDDAVVTIHGGMVRDERRKVEELFKQDPEVRILIATDAAGEGINLQRAHLMINYDLPWNPNRLEQRFGRIHRIGQTEVCHLWNLVSAQTREGMVFQRLFQKLEEERGALGGKVFDILGKMTFDNKPLRELLIEAVRYGNDLAVRARLQQVVDSSLDQQKLRELLDERALTDDTMDVQKVSAIREEMERMEAHKLQPHFIEAFFLEAFRSVGGKIRPRETGRYEIAFVPAAVRSRDMQIGFGE
;
A
#
# COMPACT_ATOMS: atom_id res chain seq x y z
N MET A 1 14.29 -30.99 11.38
CA MET A 1 14.86 -29.64 11.32
C MET A 1 13.86 -28.54 11.70
N ALA A 2 12.71 -28.39 11.09
CA ALA A 2 11.74 -27.31 11.41
C ALA A 2 11.31 -27.25 12.90
N ASN A 3 11.07 -28.39 13.53
CA ASN A 3 10.75 -28.44 14.98
C ASN A 3 11.93 -28.04 15.88
N ALA A 4 13.17 -28.34 15.49
CA ALA A 4 14.35 -27.92 16.25
C ALA A 4 14.57 -26.42 16.22
N VAL A 5 14.34 -25.77 15.06
CA VAL A 5 14.39 -24.30 14.91
C VAL A 5 13.28 -23.63 15.71
N ARG A 6 12.07 -24.20 15.70
CA ARG A 6 10.93 -23.70 16.50
C ARG A 6 11.18 -23.81 18.01
N VAL A 7 11.87 -24.83 18.46
CA VAL A 7 12.21 -25.06 19.88
C VAL A 7 13.42 -24.25 20.32
N SER A 8 14.32 -23.84 19.40
CA SER A 8 15.53 -23.06 19.74
C SER A 8 15.23 -21.66 20.26
N GLY A 9 14.01 -21.15 20.06
CA GLY A 9 13.57 -19.84 20.54
C GLY A 9 14.29 -18.64 19.87
N VAL A 10 15.22 -18.86 18.94
CA VAL A 10 15.96 -17.82 18.24
C VAL A 10 15.20 -17.42 16.99
N ASP A 11 14.48 -16.31 17.04
CA ASP A 11 13.86 -15.69 15.86
C ASP A 11 14.56 -14.36 15.55
N ARG A 12 15.65 -14.46 14.79
CA ARG A 12 16.44 -13.29 14.40
C ARG A 12 15.64 -12.23 13.68
N LYS A 13 14.65 -12.64 12.90
CA LYS A 13 13.79 -11.69 12.16
C LYS A 13 12.89 -10.91 13.07
N TRP A 14 12.35 -11.58 14.11
CA TRP A 14 11.63 -10.92 15.19
C TRP A 14 12.54 -10.01 16.02
N ASP A 15 13.75 -10.47 16.35
CA ASP A 15 14.70 -9.68 17.15
C ASP A 15 15.04 -8.36 16.44
N GLU A 16 15.29 -8.41 15.12
CA GLU A 16 15.53 -7.20 14.32
C GLU A 16 14.29 -6.30 14.23
N LEU A 17 13.10 -6.88 14.01
CA LEU A 17 11.85 -6.11 14.01
C LEU A 17 11.62 -5.45 15.38
N SER A 18 11.82 -6.20 16.47
CA SER A 18 11.64 -5.71 17.83
C SER A 18 12.57 -4.54 18.15
N LYS A 19 13.83 -4.62 17.76
CA LYS A 19 14.80 -3.50 17.88
C LYS A 19 14.34 -2.30 17.05
N LEU A 20 14.00 -2.51 15.79
CA LEU A 20 13.51 -1.44 14.92
C LEU A 20 12.31 -0.71 15.53
N LEU A 21 11.35 -1.47 16.07
CA LEU A 21 10.16 -0.90 16.72
C LEU A 21 10.46 -0.11 17.98
N GLN A 22 11.55 -0.41 18.70
CA GLN A 22 11.89 0.24 19.97
C GLN A 22 12.93 1.34 19.84
N ASP A 23 13.92 1.15 19.00
CA ASP A 23 15.16 1.95 19.02
C ASP A 23 15.27 2.93 17.84
N ASP A 24 14.53 2.73 16.73
CA ASP A 24 14.61 3.65 15.58
C ASP A 24 13.85 4.96 15.87
N SER A 25 14.59 6.06 15.86
CA SER A 25 14.05 7.41 16.11
C SER A 25 12.91 7.78 15.14
N LYS A 26 12.86 7.19 13.94
CA LYS A 26 11.79 7.44 12.97
C LYS A 26 10.45 6.82 13.39
N MET A 27 10.46 5.90 14.34
CA MET A 27 9.22 5.32 14.90
C MET A 27 8.48 6.29 15.83
N PHE A 28 9.09 7.44 16.15
CA PHE A 28 8.55 8.39 17.10
C PHE A 28 8.49 9.79 16.50
N ALA A 29 7.40 10.49 16.75
CA ALA A 29 7.26 11.91 16.45
C ALA A 29 8.12 12.78 17.39
N ALA A 30 8.23 14.07 17.08
CA ALA A 30 9.01 15.01 17.87
C ALA A 30 8.50 15.17 19.32
N ASP A 31 7.23 14.88 19.57
CA ASP A 31 6.58 14.88 20.89
C ASP A 31 6.79 13.56 21.67
N GLY A 32 7.54 12.61 21.11
CA GLY A 32 7.81 11.31 21.69
C GLY A 32 6.69 10.28 21.50
N GLN A 33 5.60 10.65 20.84
CA GLN A 33 4.55 9.71 20.52
C GLN A 33 4.97 8.79 19.36
N ARG A 34 4.49 7.53 19.39
CA ARG A 34 4.77 6.58 18.32
C ARG A 34 4.00 6.97 17.06
N GLU A 35 4.70 6.98 15.94
CA GLU A 35 4.10 7.18 14.62
C GLU A 35 3.28 5.98 14.16
N LYS A 36 2.34 6.22 13.24
CA LYS A 36 1.56 5.14 12.64
C LYS A 36 2.42 4.35 11.66
N LEU A 37 2.42 3.03 11.86
CA LEU A 37 3.25 2.09 11.10
C LEU A 37 2.39 1.00 10.46
N ILE A 38 2.75 0.61 9.24
CA ILE A 38 2.15 -0.53 8.56
C ILE A 38 3.19 -1.64 8.40
N ILE A 39 2.81 -2.86 8.76
CA ILE A 39 3.64 -4.05 8.57
C ILE A 39 2.94 -4.97 7.57
N PHE A 40 3.61 -5.26 6.45
CA PHE A 40 3.12 -6.22 5.47
C PHE A 40 3.77 -7.58 5.62
N THR A 41 2.95 -8.64 5.47
CA THR A 41 3.39 -10.03 5.39
C THR A 41 2.58 -10.77 4.32
N GLU A 42 3.13 -11.83 3.72
CA GLU A 42 2.39 -12.66 2.76
C GLU A 42 1.42 -13.62 3.45
N HIS A 43 1.75 -14.10 4.65
CA HIS A 43 1.08 -15.22 5.29
C HIS A 43 0.23 -14.82 6.49
N ARG A 44 -0.98 -15.38 6.57
CA ARG A 44 -1.90 -15.14 7.67
C ARG A 44 -1.38 -15.65 9.02
N ASP A 45 -0.63 -16.73 9.02
CA ASP A 45 -0.04 -17.27 10.26
C ASP A 45 1.07 -16.35 10.78
N THR A 46 1.87 -15.78 9.88
CA THR A 46 2.86 -14.75 10.22
C THR A 46 2.18 -13.49 10.77
N LEU A 47 1.07 -13.07 10.16
CA LEU A 47 0.28 -11.94 10.66
C LEU A 47 -0.17 -12.17 12.10
N ARG A 48 -0.74 -13.34 12.41
CA ARG A 48 -1.15 -13.70 13.78
C ARG A 48 0.03 -13.69 14.75
N TYR A 49 1.11 -14.37 14.35
CA TYR A 49 2.35 -14.40 15.13
C TYR A 49 2.88 -13.00 15.47
N LEU A 50 2.95 -12.11 14.48
CA LEU A 50 3.39 -10.72 14.67
C LEU A 50 2.43 -9.94 15.57
N THR A 51 1.13 -10.15 15.42
CA THR A 51 0.11 -9.49 16.24
C THR A 51 0.32 -9.84 17.71
N ASP A 52 0.46 -11.12 18.05
CA ASP A 52 0.65 -11.57 19.41
C ASP A 52 1.97 -11.05 20.02
N LYS A 53 3.05 -11.11 19.22
CA LYS A 53 4.37 -10.62 19.65
C LYS A 53 4.39 -9.11 19.89
N ILE A 54 3.80 -8.32 19.00
CA ILE A 54 3.80 -6.85 19.12
C ILE A 54 2.87 -6.39 20.25
N ARG A 55 1.72 -7.03 20.44
CA ARG A 55 0.85 -6.77 21.60
C ARG A 55 1.57 -7.04 22.91
N THR A 56 2.27 -8.15 22.99
CA THR A 56 3.11 -8.48 24.17
C THR A 56 4.21 -7.44 24.38
N LEU A 57 4.86 -6.98 23.30
CA LEU A 57 5.93 -5.99 23.37
C LEU A 57 5.45 -4.64 23.88
N PHE A 58 4.27 -4.20 23.46
CA PHE A 58 3.72 -2.89 23.84
C PHE A 58 2.85 -2.93 25.11
N GLY A 59 2.41 -4.11 25.54
CA GLY A 59 1.55 -4.25 26.70
C GLY A 59 0.13 -3.72 26.52
N HIS A 60 -0.26 -3.36 25.28
CA HIS A 60 -1.57 -2.82 24.92
C HIS A 60 -2.15 -3.54 23.71
N ASP A 61 -3.29 -4.20 23.89
CA ASP A 61 -3.96 -4.95 22.83
C ASP A 61 -4.52 -4.04 21.72
N ASP A 62 -4.98 -2.85 22.09
CA ASP A 62 -5.64 -1.91 21.19
C ASP A 62 -4.66 -1.18 20.24
N ALA A 63 -3.35 -1.19 20.54
CA ALA A 63 -2.35 -0.55 19.70
C ALA A 63 -2.18 -1.20 18.31
N VAL A 64 -2.67 -2.45 18.13
CA VAL A 64 -2.44 -3.25 16.92
C VAL A 64 -3.75 -3.71 16.32
N VAL A 65 -3.99 -3.33 15.07
CA VAL A 65 -5.10 -3.81 14.26
C VAL A 65 -4.60 -4.63 13.07
N THR A 66 -5.45 -5.50 12.53
CA THR A 66 -5.06 -6.41 11.45
C THR A 66 -6.05 -6.39 10.30
N ILE A 67 -5.53 -6.49 9.05
CA ILE A 67 -6.33 -6.68 7.85
C ILE A 67 -5.80 -7.88 7.06
N HIS A 68 -6.67 -8.83 6.72
CA HIS A 68 -6.31 -10.02 5.95
C HIS A 68 -7.40 -10.42 4.95
N GLY A 69 -7.05 -11.23 3.94
CA GLY A 69 -7.92 -11.59 2.83
C GLY A 69 -9.22 -12.33 3.20
N GLY A 70 -9.31 -12.90 4.41
CA GLY A 70 -10.53 -13.56 4.89
C GLY A 70 -11.55 -12.64 5.55
N MET A 71 -11.27 -11.34 5.68
CA MET A 71 -12.21 -10.38 6.26
C MET A 71 -13.20 -9.89 5.21
N VAL A 72 -14.46 -9.69 5.62
CA VAL A 72 -15.46 -9.05 4.76
C VAL A 72 -15.19 -7.56 4.61
N ARG A 73 -15.74 -6.96 3.55
CA ARG A 73 -15.46 -5.57 3.17
C ARG A 73 -15.74 -4.57 4.30
N ASP A 74 -16.85 -4.73 5.01
CA ASP A 74 -17.26 -3.82 6.09
C ASP A 74 -16.34 -3.89 7.30
N GLU A 75 -15.83 -5.08 7.63
CA GLU A 75 -14.83 -5.24 8.69
C GLU A 75 -13.51 -4.57 8.32
N ARG A 76 -13.06 -4.73 7.08
CA ARG A 76 -11.84 -4.05 6.59
C ARG A 76 -11.97 -2.53 6.68
N ARG A 77 -13.13 -1.99 6.28
CA ARG A 77 -13.42 -0.57 6.35
C ARG A 77 -13.39 -0.05 7.79
N LYS A 78 -14.00 -0.79 8.73
CA LYS A 78 -13.96 -0.44 10.16
C LYS A 78 -12.54 -0.39 10.70
N VAL A 79 -11.71 -1.39 10.36
CA VAL A 79 -10.29 -1.43 10.78
C VAL A 79 -9.50 -0.29 10.13
N GLU A 80 -9.74 0.01 8.86
CA GLU A 80 -9.12 1.14 8.16
C GLU A 80 -9.47 2.48 8.84
N GLU A 81 -10.74 2.69 9.21
CA GLU A 81 -11.20 3.89 9.92
C GLU A 81 -10.58 3.98 11.32
N LEU A 82 -10.54 2.87 12.08
CA LEU A 82 -9.86 2.81 13.37
C LEU A 82 -8.39 3.19 13.24
N PHE A 83 -7.67 2.59 12.29
CA PHE A 83 -6.27 2.92 12.07
C PHE A 83 -6.05 4.39 11.72
N LYS A 84 -6.97 5.02 10.97
CA LYS A 84 -6.85 6.42 10.58
C LYS A 84 -7.16 7.39 11.71
N GLN A 85 -8.20 7.11 12.49
CA GLN A 85 -8.82 8.08 13.40
C GLN A 85 -8.42 7.89 14.85
N ASP A 86 -8.26 6.64 15.29
CA ASP A 86 -7.94 6.35 16.68
C ASP A 86 -6.46 6.59 16.97
N PRO A 87 -6.11 7.51 17.89
CA PRO A 87 -4.72 7.79 18.24
C PRO A 87 -4.02 6.64 18.96
N GLU A 88 -4.76 5.75 19.65
CA GLU A 88 -4.18 4.61 20.36
C GLU A 88 -3.78 3.49 19.39
N VAL A 89 -4.45 3.38 18.24
CA VAL A 89 -4.10 2.42 17.20
C VAL A 89 -2.88 2.89 16.43
N ARG A 90 -1.73 2.30 16.70
CA ARG A 90 -0.43 2.71 16.14
C ARG A 90 0.09 1.81 15.02
N ILE A 91 -0.25 0.53 15.06
CA ILE A 91 0.26 -0.46 14.10
C ILE A 91 -0.87 -1.15 13.38
N LEU A 92 -0.76 -1.20 12.06
CA LEU A 92 -1.59 -2.02 11.19
C LEU A 92 -0.74 -3.15 10.62
N ILE A 93 -1.14 -4.40 10.82
CA ILE A 93 -0.52 -5.55 10.17
C ILE A 93 -1.45 -6.05 9.07
N ALA A 94 -0.96 -6.12 7.84
CA ALA A 94 -1.78 -6.47 6.69
C ALA A 94 -1.16 -7.59 5.84
N THR A 95 -2.03 -8.43 5.24
CA THR A 95 -1.62 -9.33 4.16
C THR A 95 -1.85 -8.67 2.80
N ASP A 96 -1.10 -9.10 1.78
CA ASP A 96 -1.23 -8.55 0.42
C ASP A 96 -2.66 -8.61 -0.12
N ALA A 97 -3.34 -9.75 0.08
CA ALA A 97 -4.72 -9.96 -0.38
C ALA A 97 -5.73 -8.96 0.22
N ALA A 98 -5.40 -8.36 1.35
CA ALA A 98 -6.27 -7.42 2.05
C ALA A 98 -5.84 -5.96 1.83
N GLY A 99 -4.57 -5.77 1.45
CA GLY A 99 -4.01 -4.44 1.20
C GLY A 99 -4.54 -3.78 -0.08
N GLU A 100 -5.22 -4.52 -0.97
CA GLU A 100 -5.77 -3.96 -2.20
C GLU A 100 -6.99 -3.06 -1.92
N GLY A 101 -6.96 -1.84 -2.50
CA GLY A 101 -8.09 -0.90 -2.45
C GLY A 101 -8.19 -0.03 -1.20
N ILE A 102 -7.35 -0.22 -0.17
CA ILE A 102 -7.35 0.62 1.03
C ILE A 102 -6.40 1.82 0.89
N ASN A 103 -6.77 2.93 1.53
CA ASN A 103 -5.94 4.14 1.61
C ASN A 103 -5.33 4.24 3.01
N LEU A 104 -4.00 4.15 3.09
CA LEU A 104 -3.27 4.15 4.33
C LEU A 104 -2.31 5.35 4.47
N GLN A 105 -2.57 6.44 3.76
CA GLN A 105 -1.75 7.68 3.77
C GLN A 105 -1.60 8.32 5.16
N ARG A 106 -2.40 7.92 6.14
CA ARG A 106 -2.23 8.37 7.52
C ARG A 106 -0.90 7.89 8.12
N ALA A 107 -0.34 6.78 7.60
CA ALA A 107 0.99 6.32 7.94
C ALA A 107 1.98 6.71 6.83
N HIS A 108 3.19 7.05 7.23
CA HIS A 108 4.33 7.26 6.35
C HIS A 108 5.46 6.25 6.60
N LEU A 109 5.27 5.36 7.61
CA LEU A 109 6.20 4.29 7.94
C LEU A 109 5.66 2.93 7.48
N MET A 110 6.51 2.14 6.83
CA MET A 110 6.15 0.82 6.34
C MET A 110 7.29 -0.18 6.52
N ILE A 111 6.94 -1.38 6.99
CA ILE A 111 7.86 -2.51 7.08
C ILE A 111 7.32 -3.66 6.22
N ASN A 112 8.13 -4.17 5.31
CA ASN A 112 7.90 -5.45 4.67
C ASN A 112 8.56 -6.53 5.51
N TYR A 113 7.78 -7.27 6.30
CA TYR A 113 8.27 -8.39 7.08
C TYR A 113 8.70 -9.55 6.16
N ASP A 114 7.89 -9.83 5.14
CA ASP A 114 8.22 -10.75 4.05
C ASP A 114 8.24 -10.01 2.74
N LEU A 115 9.23 -10.31 1.91
CA LEU A 115 9.33 -9.76 0.56
C LEU A 115 8.58 -10.67 -0.41
N PRO A 116 7.63 -10.13 -1.16
CA PRO A 116 6.92 -10.90 -2.18
C PRO A 116 7.85 -11.23 -3.35
N TRP A 117 7.69 -12.42 -3.90
CA TRP A 117 8.45 -12.85 -5.08
C TRP A 117 8.08 -12.06 -6.36
N ASN A 118 6.92 -11.43 -6.35
CA ASN A 118 6.50 -10.53 -7.41
C ASN A 118 6.81 -9.07 -6.99
N PRO A 119 7.77 -8.40 -7.66
CA PRO A 119 8.18 -7.04 -7.32
C PRO A 119 7.04 -6.01 -7.47
N ASN A 120 6.07 -6.25 -8.35
CA ASN A 120 4.89 -5.39 -8.48
C ASN A 120 4.10 -5.27 -7.16
N ARG A 121 4.15 -6.28 -6.31
CA ARG A 121 3.51 -6.22 -4.99
C ARG A 121 4.23 -5.27 -4.03
N LEU A 122 5.56 -5.15 -4.12
CA LEU A 122 6.30 -4.15 -3.35
C LEU A 122 5.88 -2.74 -3.74
N GLU A 123 5.78 -2.48 -5.04
CA GLU A 123 5.28 -1.22 -5.59
C GLU A 123 3.84 -0.95 -5.12
N GLN A 124 2.96 -1.93 -5.23
CA GLN A 124 1.58 -1.83 -4.74
C GLN A 124 1.49 -1.56 -3.24
N ARG A 125 2.32 -2.22 -2.41
CA ARG A 125 2.40 -1.96 -0.97
C ARG A 125 2.83 -0.52 -0.71
N PHE A 126 3.92 -0.08 -1.33
CA PHE A 126 4.43 1.28 -1.18
C PHE A 126 3.40 2.33 -1.62
N GLY A 127 2.72 2.10 -2.72
CA GLY A 127 1.62 2.95 -3.20
C GLY A 127 0.43 3.06 -2.24
N ARG A 128 0.38 2.35 -1.10
CA ARG A 128 -0.65 2.53 -0.06
C ARG A 128 -0.36 3.71 0.85
N ILE A 129 0.92 4.03 1.08
CA ILE A 129 1.36 5.14 1.91
C ILE A 129 1.83 6.33 1.08
N HIS A 130 2.49 6.09 -0.05
CA HIS A 130 3.02 7.10 -0.94
C HIS A 130 2.02 7.41 -2.07
N ARG A 131 1.23 8.44 -1.88
CA ARG A 131 0.20 8.92 -2.83
C ARG A 131 0.18 10.44 -2.87
N ILE A 132 -0.49 11.00 -3.87
CA ILE A 132 -0.80 12.43 -3.93
C ILE A 132 -1.50 12.86 -2.63
N GLY A 133 -0.95 13.88 -1.96
CA GLY A 133 -1.44 14.37 -0.67
C GLY A 133 -0.69 13.83 0.56
N GLN A 134 0.32 12.95 0.38
CA GLN A 134 1.24 12.62 1.46
C GLN A 134 2.20 13.79 1.72
N THR A 135 2.22 14.30 2.93
CA THR A 135 3.05 15.44 3.35
C THR A 135 4.36 15.01 4.00
N GLU A 136 4.39 13.77 4.50
CA GLU A 136 5.54 13.24 5.24
C GLU A 136 6.47 12.43 4.34
N VAL A 137 7.75 12.38 4.71
CA VAL A 137 8.72 11.50 4.05
C VAL A 137 8.40 10.04 4.37
N CYS A 138 8.05 9.26 3.36
CA CYS A 138 7.78 7.84 3.54
C CYS A 138 9.07 7.05 3.80
N HIS A 139 9.11 6.32 4.91
CA HIS A 139 10.19 5.40 5.24
C HIS A 139 9.76 3.95 5.05
N LEU A 140 10.60 3.18 4.37
CA LEU A 140 10.35 1.80 4.06
C LEU A 140 11.51 0.92 4.53
N TRP A 141 11.20 -0.10 5.34
CA TRP A 141 12.15 -1.14 5.74
C TRP A 141 11.77 -2.47 5.12
N ASN A 142 12.75 -3.15 4.57
CA ASN A 142 12.62 -4.49 4.01
C ASN A 142 13.43 -5.47 4.87
N LEU A 143 12.76 -6.39 5.57
CA LEU A 143 13.44 -7.40 6.38
C LEU A 143 13.87 -8.56 5.50
N VAL A 144 15.15 -8.63 5.20
CA VAL A 144 15.76 -9.63 4.33
C VAL A 144 16.66 -10.55 5.15
N SER A 145 16.47 -11.86 4.98
CA SER A 145 17.41 -12.83 5.55
C SER A 145 18.62 -12.98 4.62
N ALA A 146 19.68 -12.24 4.90
CA ALA A 146 20.90 -12.25 4.07
C ALA A 146 21.58 -13.63 3.96
N GLN A 147 21.23 -14.57 4.84
CA GLN A 147 21.79 -15.93 4.83
C GLN A 147 21.03 -16.90 3.93
N THR A 148 19.83 -16.53 3.45
CA THR A 148 19.07 -17.32 2.49
C THR A 148 19.49 -17.00 1.07
N ARG A 149 19.27 -17.96 0.16
CA ARG A 149 19.68 -17.83 -1.24
C ARG A 149 18.92 -16.71 -1.96
N GLU A 150 17.62 -16.65 -1.75
CA GLU A 150 16.77 -15.58 -2.25
C GLU A 150 17.09 -14.24 -1.58
N GLY A 151 17.43 -14.27 -0.29
CA GLY A 151 17.80 -13.07 0.46
C GLY A 151 19.05 -12.39 -0.08
N MET A 152 20.06 -13.16 -0.53
CA MET A 152 21.25 -12.60 -1.17
C MET A 152 20.92 -11.87 -2.49
N VAL A 153 19.98 -12.39 -3.28
CA VAL A 153 19.54 -11.73 -4.51
C VAL A 153 18.84 -10.42 -4.19
N PHE A 154 17.91 -10.43 -3.22
CA PHE A 154 17.23 -9.21 -2.77
C PHE A 154 18.21 -8.19 -2.18
N GLN A 155 19.14 -8.63 -1.36
CA GLN A 155 20.16 -7.75 -0.77
C GLN A 155 20.97 -7.05 -1.86
N ARG A 156 21.45 -7.80 -2.87
CA ARG A 156 22.19 -7.22 -3.99
C ARG A 156 21.32 -6.27 -4.80
N LEU A 157 20.06 -6.65 -5.07
CA LEU A 157 19.11 -5.84 -5.77
C LEU A 157 18.90 -4.48 -5.07
N PHE A 158 18.59 -4.49 -3.77
CA PHE A 158 18.34 -3.25 -3.02
C PHE A 158 19.60 -2.40 -2.86
N GLN A 159 20.76 -3.04 -2.65
CA GLN A 159 22.04 -2.33 -2.60
C GLN A 159 22.28 -1.57 -3.91
N LYS A 160 22.09 -2.24 -5.05
CA LYS A 160 22.30 -1.63 -6.36
C LYS A 160 21.27 -0.53 -6.65
N LEU A 161 20.02 -0.71 -6.27
CA LEU A 161 18.99 0.33 -6.38
C LEU A 161 19.29 1.57 -5.53
N GLU A 162 19.88 1.38 -4.34
CA GLU A 162 20.29 2.51 -3.49
C GLU A 162 21.50 3.25 -4.09
N GLU A 163 22.47 2.53 -4.67
CA GLU A 163 23.58 3.13 -5.43
C GLU A 163 23.06 4.02 -6.58
N GLU A 164 22.04 3.56 -7.30
CA GLU A 164 21.45 4.27 -8.45
C GLU A 164 20.32 5.26 -8.07
N ARG A 165 19.99 5.37 -6.80
CA ARG A 165 18.87 6.21 -6.31
C ARG A 165 18.94 7.66 -6.79
N GLY A 166 20.15 8.22 -6.83
CA GLY A 166 20.37 9.59 -7.33
C GLY A 166 19.98 9.77 -8.81
N ALA A 167 20.25 8.76 -9.63
CA ALA A 167 19.90 8.74 -11.04
C ALA A 167 18.39 8.53 -11.28
N LEU A 168 17.72 7.85 -10.35
CA LEU A 168 16.31 7.48 -10.43
C LEU A 168 15.35 8.56 -9.87
N GLY A 169 15.88 9.66 -9.32
CA GLY A 169 15.05 10.73 -8.75
C GLY A 169 14.08 10.26 -7.65
N GLY A 170 14.43 9.18 -6.94
CA GLY A 170 13.61 8.58 -5.88
C GLY A 170 12.52 7.60 -6.34
N LYS A 171 12.35 7.38 -7.63
CA LYS A 171 11.32 6.47 -8.21
C LYS A 171 11.77 5.00 -8.29
N VAL A 172 12.50 4.53 -7.29
CA VAL A 172 13.13 3.21 -7.26
C VAL A 172 12.13 2.06 -7.34
N PHE A 173 11.00 2.19 -6.63
CA PHE A 173 9.99 1.13 -6.57
C PHE A 173 9.11 1.08 -7.81
N ASP A 174 8.98 2.18 -8.53
CA ASP A 174 8.13 2.31 -9.71
C ASP A 174 8.62 1.49 -10.92
N ILE A 175 9.88 1.10 -10.93
CA ILE A 175 10.51 0.37 -12.04
C ILE A 175 10.72 -1.11 -11.77
N LEU A 176 10.72 -1.56 -10.49
CA LEU A 176 11.00 -2.95 -10.11
C LEU A 176 10.09 -3.96 -10.81
N GLY A 177 8.83 -3.61 -11.01
CA GLY A 177 7.85 -4.48 -11.63
C GLY A 177 8.03 -4.70 -13.13
N LYS A 178 8.71 -3.78 -13.81
CA LYS A 178 8.97 -3.83 -15.28
C LYS A 178 10.37 -4.37 -15.60
N MET A 179 11.22 -4.49 -14.59
CA MET A 179 12.59 -4.95 -14.80
C MET A 179 12.65 -6.41 -15.22
N THR A 180 13.49 -6.66 -16.18
CA THR A 180 13.88 -8.01 -16.60
C THR A 180 15.35 -8.24 -16.28
N PHE A 181 15.65 -9.45 -15.85
CA PHE A 181 16.97 -9.92 -15.46
C PHE A 181 17.37 -11.02 -16.43
N ASP A 182 18.28 -10.72 -17.36
CA ASP A 182 18.62 -11.63 -18.46
C ASP A 182 17.38 -12.10 -19.24
N ASN A 183 16.49 -11.14 -19.60
CA ASN A 183 15.17 -11.36 -20.24
C ASN A 183 14.16 -12.21 -19.43
N LYS A 184 14.40 -12.39 -18.12
CA LYS A 184 13.51 -13.13 -17.22
C LYS A 184 12.96 -12.21 -16.13
N PRO A 185 11.75 -12.45 -15.63
CA PRO A 185 11.24 -11.70 -14.49
C PRO A 185 12.03 -12.06 -13.21
N LEU A 186 12.07 -11.15 -12.24
CA LEU A 186 12.76 -11.35 -10.94
C LEU A 186 12.35 -12.66 -10.28
N ARG A 187 11.11 -13.08 -10.40
CA ARG A 187 10.62 -14.35 -9.85
C ARG A 187 11.42 -15.56 -10.32
N GLU A 188 11.77 -15.63 -11.61
CA GLU A 188 12.56 -16.75 -12.16
C GLU A 188 13.98 -16.72 -11.64
N LEU A 189 14.58 -15.54 -11.49
CA LEU A 189 15.89 -15.36 -10.87
C LEU A 189 15.90 -15.88 -9.42
N LEU A 190 14.88 -15.58 -8.64
CA LEU A 190 14.73 -16.07 -7.28
C LEU A 190 14.54 -17.59 -7.22
N ILE A 191 13.74 -18.18 -8.11
CA ILE A 191 13.58 -19.63 -8.22
C ILE A 191 14.92 -20.29 -8.54
N GLU A 192 15.69 -19.73 -9.44
CA GLU A 192 17.01 -20.22 -9.79
C GLU A 192 17.98 -20.13 -8.59
N ALA A 193 17.96 -19.02 -7.86
CA ALA A 193 18.75 -18.85 -6.63
C ALA A 193 18.40 -19.91 -5.58
N VAL A 194 17.12 -20.19 -5.36
CA VAL A 194 16.69 -21.23 -4.39
C VAL A 194 17.12 -22.62 -4.83
N ARG A 195 16.99 -22.94 -6.12
CA ARG A 195 17.33 -24.28 -6.64
C ARG A 195 18.82 -24.55 -6.71
N TYR A 196 19.59 -23.60 -7.19
CA TYR A 196 20.99 -23.82 -7.59
C TYR A 196 21.98 -22.90 -6.87
N GLY A 197 21.57 -22.01 -5.98
CA GLY A 197 22.43 -21.01 -5.32
C GLY A 197 23.46 -21.58 -4.34
N ASN A 198 23.58 -22.91 -4.19
CA ASN A 198 24.72 -23.55 -3.52
C ASN A 198 25.98 -23.61 -4.43
N ASP A 199 25.76 -23.56 -5.74
CA ASP A 199 26.86 -23.49 -6.70
C ASP A 199 27.42 -22.07 -6.75
N LEU A 200 28.72 -21.93 -6.53
CA LEU A 200 29.42 -20.65 -6.53
C LEU A 200 29.34 -19.95 -7.92
N ALA A 201 29.41 -20.75 -9.00
CA ALA A 201 29.33 -20.23 -10.36
C ALA A 201 27.92 -19.66 -10.64
N VAL A 202 26.86 -20.36 -10.21
CA VAL A 202 25.47 -19.88 -10.33
C VAL A 202 25.29 -18.60 -9.51
N ARG A 203 25.80 -18.56 -8.29
CA ARG A 203 25.73 -17.37 -7.43
C ARG A 203 26.40 -16.16 -8.07
N ALA A 204 27.63 -16.32 -8.57
CA ALA A 204 28.36 -15.25 -9.25
C ALA A 204 27.61 -14.77 -10.50
N ARG A 205 27.03 -15.68 -11.28
CA ARG A 205 26.20 -15.34 -12.43
C ARG A 205 24.95 -14.56 -12.03
N LEU A 206 24.23 -14.99 -10.99
CA LEU A 206 23.03 -14.29 -10.51
C LEU A 206 23.35 -12.86 -10.05
N GLN A 207 24.47 -12.65 -9.35
CA GLN A 207 24.94 -11.33 -8.97
C GLN A 207 25.26 -10.47 -10.20
N GLN A 208 25.98 -11.02 -11.17
CA GLN A 208 26.31 -10.33 -12.42
C GLN A 208 25.05 -9.95 -13.21
N VAL A 209 24.04 -10.83 -13.26
CA VAL A 209 22.73 -10.55 -13.90
C VAL A 209 22.02 -9.40 -13.22
N VAL A 210 22.00 -9.34 -11.88
CA VAL A 210 21.44 -8.21 -11.14
C VAL A 210 22.20 -6.93 -11.46
N ASP A 211 23.53 -6.95 -11.41
CA ASP A 211 24.37 -5.78 -11.67
C ASP A 211 24.21 -5.23 -13.09
N SER A 212 24.17 -6.11 -14.10
CA SER A 212 24.00 -5.70 -15.51
C SER A 212 22.59 -5.26 -15.87
N SER A 213 21.58 -5.73 -15.14
CA SER A 213 20.18 -5.35 -15.37
C SER A 213 19.84 -4.00 -14.75
N LEU A 214 20.62 -3.57 -13.76
CA LEU A 214 20.51 -2.31 -13.05
C LEU A 214 21.53 -1.27 -13.54
N ASP A 215 21.90 -1.33 -14.81
CA ASP A 215 22.73 -0.30 -15.41
C ASP A 215 21.97 1.02 -15.52
N GLN A 216 22.64 2.12 -15.19
CA GLN A 216 22.08 3.47 -15.14
C GLN A 216 21.38 3.88 -16.45
N GLN A 217 21.90 3.45 -17.59
CA GLN A 217 21.31 3.76 -18.89
C GLN A 217 19.96 3.04 -19.06
N LYS A 218 19.90 1.74 -18.76
CA LYS A 218 18.65 0.97 -18.84
C LYS A 218 17.58 1.47 -17.87
N LEU A 219 18.01 1.89 -16.67
CA LEU A 219 17.09 2.46 -15.67
C LEU A 219 16.52 3.80 -16.15
N ARG A 220 17.30 4.66 -16.78
CA ARG A 220 16.82 5.89 -17.40
C ARG A 220 15.86 5.63 -18.55
N GLU A 221 16.16 4.70 -19.43
CA GLU A 221 15.29 4.29 -20.54
C GLU A 221 13.92 3.82 -20.04
N LEU A 222 13.88 2.99 -18.97
CA LEU A 222 12.63 2.56 -18.33
C LEU A 222 11.84 3.70 -17.69
N LEU A 223 12.53 4.67 -17.08
CA LEU A 223 11.89 5.87 -16.52
C LEU A 223 11.34 6.78 -17.62
N ASP A 224 12.08 6.97 -18.71
CA ASP A 224 11.66 7.77 -19.85
C ASP A 224 10.48 7.14 -20.58
N GLU A 225 10.48 5.81 -20.76
CA GLU A 225 9.34 5.05 -21.29
C GLU A 225 8.09 5.22 -20.43
N ARG A 226 8.26 5.22 -19.10
CA ARG A 226 7.14 5.46 -18.18
C ARG A 226 6.67 6.91 -18.22
N ALA A 227 7.59 7.87 -18.31
CA ALA A 227 7.25 9.29 -18.46
C ALA A 227 6.48 9.59 -19.74
N LEU A 228 6.70 8.80 -20.79
CA LEU A 228 5.94 8.87 -22.04
C LEU A 228 4.56 8.19 -21.95
N THR A 229 4.40 7.20 -21.06
CA THR A 229 3.12 6.50 -20.85
C THR A 229 2.25 7.18 -19.79
N ASP A 230 2.83 7.71 -18.75
CA ASP A 230 2.17 8.63 -17.84
C ASP A 230 2.27 10.02 -18.49
N ASP A 231 1.18 10.47 -19.11
CA ASP A 231 1.03 11.80 -19.70
C ASP A 231 1.66 12.81 -18.71
N THR A 232 2.79 13.40 -19.09
CA THR A 232 3.61 14.24 -18.21
C THR A 232 2.71 15.28 -17.56
N MET A 233 2.40 15.08 -16.29
CA MET A 233 1.80 16.14 -15.48
C MET A 233 2.86 17.23 -15.33
N ASP A 234 2.88 18.15 -16.27
CA ASP A 234 3.63 19.38 -16.18
C ASP A 234 3.21 20.13 -14.90
N VAL A 235 4.17 20.75 -14.22
CA VAL A 235 3.92 21.53 -12.99
C VAL A 235 2.77 22.52 -13.20
N GLN A 236 2.58 23.04 -14.42
CA GLN A 236 1.45 23.88 -14.79
C GLN A 236 0.11 23.10 -14.80
N LYS A 237 0.09 21.85 -15.29
CA LYS A 237 -1.10 21.00 -15.24
C LYS A 237 -1.44 20.58 -13.80
N VAL A 238 -0.42 20.27 -12.98
CA VAL A 238 -0.62 19.98 -11.54
C VAL A 238 -1.19 21.19 -10.81
N SER A 239 -0.68 22.40 -11.12
CA SER A 239 -1.20 23.65 -10.54
C SER A 239 -2.64 23.92 -11.00
N ALA A 240 -2.96 23.70 -12.28
CA ALA A 240 -4.31 23.85 -12.82
C ALA A 240 -5.29 22.82 -12.22
N ILE A 241 -4.88 21.56 -12.11
CA ILE A 241 -5.70 20.51 -11.44
C ILE A 241 -5.89 20.83 -9.96
N ARG A 242 -4.88 21.35 -9.28
CA ARG A 242 -4.98 21.78 -7.89
C ARG A 242 -5.94 22.94 -7.73
N GLU A 243 -5.86 23.96 -8.58
CA GLU A 243 -6.83 25.06 -8.59
C GLU A 243 -8.24 24.57 -8.92
N GLU A 244 -8.40 23.61 -9.81
CA GLU A 244 -9.69 23.01 -10.16
C GLU A 244 -10.23 22.14 -9.04
N MET A 245 -9.37 21.39 -8.33
CA MET A 245 -9.73 20.66 -7.11
C MET A 245 -10.09 21.61 -5.97
N GLU A 246 -9.35 22.69 -5.75
CA GLU A 246 -9.66 23.72 -4.76
C GLU A 246 -10.97 24.45 -5.13
N ARG A 247 -11.24 24.71 -6.42
CA ARG A 247 -12.52 25.21 -6.90
C ARG A 247 -13.66 24.20 -6.67
N MET A 248 -13.43 22.91 -6.96
CA MET A 248 -14.43 21.87 -6.70
C MET A 248 -14.63 21.61 -5.21
N GLU A 249 -13.60 21.77 -4.38
CA GLU A 249 -13.75 21.74 -2.92
C GLU A 249 -14.49 22.97 -2.37
N ALA A 250 -14.27 24.14 -2.94
CA ALA A 250 -15.06 25.34 -2.65
C ALA A 250 -16.50 25.24 -3.18
N HIS A 251 -16.70 24.41 -4.22
CA HIS A 251 -18.02 24.07 -4.79
C HIS A 251 -18.52 22.72 -4.29
N LYS A 252 -18.00 22.17 -3.19
CA LYS A 252 -18.65 21.04 -2.49
C LYS A 252 -20.10 21.45 -2.31
N LEU A 253 -20.95 20.85 -3.16
CA LEU A 253 -22.39 21.09 -3.12
C LEU A 253 -22.84 20.88 -1.68
N GLN A 254 -23.10 21.97 -0.99
CA GLN A 254 -23.57 21.87 0.38
C GLN A 254 -24.86 21.04 0.37
N PRO A 255 -25.15 20.27 1.41
CA PRO A 255 -26.30 19.36 1.44
C PRO A 255 -27.63 20.03 0.97
N HIS A 256 -27.82 21.31 1.24
CA HIS A 256 -29.00 22.04 0.79
C HIS A 256 -29.07 22.26 -0.74
N PHE A 257 -27.92 22.35 -1.44
CA PHE A 257 -27.91 22.41 -2.91
C PHE A 257 -28.26 21.06 -3.53
N ILE A 258 -27.76 19.97 -2.95
CA ILE A 258 -28.10 18.61 -3.40
C ILE A 258 -29.57 18.36 -3.19
N GLU A 259 -30.11 18.76 -2.04
CA GLU A 259 -31.53 18.67 -1.70
C GLU A 259 -32.40 19.49 -2.69
N ALA A 260 -32.08 20.77 -2.90
CA ALA A 260 -32.81 21.63 -3.81
C ALA A 260 -32.76 21.12 -5.25
N PHE A 261 -31.59 20.71 -5.72
CA PHE A 261 -31.43 20.13 -7.05
C PHE A 261 -32.24 18.85 -7.21
N PHE A 262 -32.14 17.91 -6.25
CA PHE A 262 -32.92 16.67 -6.29
C PHE A 262 -34.41 16.92 -6.33
N LEU A 263 -34.92 17.80 -5.48
CA LEU A 263 -36.35 18.12 -5.41
C LEU A 263 -36.86 18.69 -6.74
N GLU A 264 -36.09 19.59 -7.36
CA GLU A 264 -36.49 20.23 -8.61
C GLU A 264 -36.35 19.27 -9.81
N ALA A 265 -35.24 18.55 -9.91
CA ALA A 265 -35.02 17.56 -10.95
C ALA A 265 -36.05 16.43 -10.88
N PHE A 266 -36.40 15.94 -9.69
CA PHE A 266 -37.38 14.89 -9.54
C PHE A 266 -38.83 15.37 -9.89
N ARG A 267 -39.15 16.61 -9.58
CA ARG A 267 -40.43 17.23 -10.00
C ARG A 267 -40.48 17.44 -11.52
N SER A 268 -39.37 17.88 -12.13
CA SER A 268 -39.32 18.13 -13.59
C SER A 268 -39.54 16.86 -14.43
N VAL A 269 -39.15 15.69 -13.92
CA VAL A 269 -39.46 14.41 -14.55
C VAL A 269 -40.83 13.85 -14.17
N GLY A 270 -41.67 14.62 -13.45
CA GLY A 270 -43.04 14.24 -13.08
C GLY A 270 -43.14 13.43 -11.77
N GLY A 271 -42.09 13.37 -10.97
CA GLY A 271 -42.08 12.75 -9.65
C GLY A 271 -42.89 13.55 -8.62
N LYS A 272 -43.50 12.89 -7.62
CA LYS A 272 -44.21 13.52 -6.53
C LYS A 272 -43.53 13.22 -5.20
N ILE A 273 -43.21 14.30 -4.45
CA ILE A 273 -42.55 14.25 -3.15
C ILE A 273 -43.42 14.99 -2.13
N ARG A 274 -43.51 14.44 -0.93
CA ARG A 274 -44.14 15.05 0.23
C ARG A 274 -43.13 15.28 1.35
N PRO A 275 -43.02 16.48 1.91
CA PRO A 275 -42.19 16.71 3.08
C PRO A 275 -42.78 15.97 4.29
N ARG A 276 -41.95 15.32 5.13
CA ARG A 276 -42.39 14.69 6.38
C ARG A 276 -41.84 15.41 7.60
N GLU A 277 -40.53 15.37 7.77
CA GLU A 277 -39.81 16.01 8.87
C GLU A 277 -38.71 16.90 8.30
N THR A 278 -38.10 17.73 9.11
CA THR A 278 -36.99 18.58 8.66
C THR A 278 -35.87 17.73 8.04
N GLY A 279 -35.60 17.93 6.73
CA GLY A 279 -34.61 17.19 5.96
C GLY A 279 -35.02 15.77 5.55
N ARG A 280 -36.29 15.38 5.72
CA ARG A 280 -36.85 14.09 5.28
C ARG A 280 -38.03 14.25 4.34
N TYR A 281 -38.02 13.48 3.25
CA TYR A 281 -39.03 13.50 2.22
C TYR A 281 -39.54 12.10 1.93
N GLU A 282 -40.85 12.01 1.66
CA GLU A 282 -41.49 10.78 1.18
C GLU A 282 -41.69 10.87 -0.33
N ILE A 283 -41.17 9.89 -1.07
CA ILE A 283 -41.42 9.77 -2.51
C ILE A 283 -42.82 9.15 -2.69
N ALA A 284 -43.79 9.96 -3.03
CA ALA A 284 -45.18 9.51 -3.20
C ALA A 284 -45.42 8.88 -4.57
N PHE A 285 -44.68 9.27 -5.61
CA PHE A 285 -44.82 8.73 -6.96
C PHE A 285 -43.52 8.84 -7.74
N VAL A 286 -43.10 7.72 -8.37
CA VAL A 286 -41.95 7.64 -9.26
C VAL A 286 -42.46 7.41 -10.69
N PRO A 287 -42.17 8.32 -11.65
CA PRO A 287 -42.62 8.18 -13.05
C PRO A 287 -42.02 6.92 -13.72
N ALA A 288 -42.77 6.36 -14.68
CA ALA A 288 -42.35 5.17 -15.41
C ALA A 288 -41.00 5.36 -16.14
N ALA A 289 -40.73 6.56 -16.65
CA ALA A 289 -39.46 6.91 -17.30
C ALA A 289 -38.21 6.80 -16.37
N VAL A 290 -38.42 6.95 -15.05
CA VAL A 290 -37.36 6.78 -14.05
C VAL A 290 -37.25 5.30 -13.65
N ARG A 291 -38.38 4.59 -13.47
CA ARG A 291 -38.42 3.16 -13.13
C ARG A 291 -37.80 2.26 -14.19
N SER A 292 -37.99 2.60 -15.48
CA SER A 292 -37.46 1.77 -16.59
C SER A 292 -35.94 1.80 -16.74
N ARG A 293 -35.23 2.65 -15.96
CA ARG A 293 -33.76 2.74 -15.96
C ARG A 293 -33.07 1.91 -14.87
N ASP A 294 -33.81 1.23 -14.01
CA ASP A 294 -33.26 0.35 -12.98
C ASP A 294 -32.40 -0.78 -13.56
N MET A 295 -32.63 -1.19 -14.80
CA MET A 295 -31.79 -2.17 -15.50
C MET A 295 -30.47 -1.60 -16.07
N GLN A 296 -30.29 -0.28 -16.11
CA GLN A 296 -29.07 0.36 -16.64
C GLN A 296 -28.10 0.83 -15.54
N ILE A 297 -28.61 0.97 -14.33
CA ILE A 297 -27.83 1.32 -13.15
C ILE A 297 -27.74 0.03 -12.35
N GLY A 298 -26.62 -0.68 -12.49
CA GLY A 298 -26.39 -1.92 -11.74
C GLY A 298 -26.68 -1.70 -10.26
N PHE A 299 -27.41 -2.64 -9.64
CA PHE A 299 -27.61 -2.65 -8.19
C PHE A 299 -26.23 -2.60 -7.52
N GLY A 300 -25.86 -1.41 -7.02
CA GLY A 300 -24.81 -1.26 -6.06
C GLY A 300 -25.42 -1.55 -4.70
N GLU A 301 -25.18 -2.78 -4.20
CA GLU A 301 -25.31 -3.09 -2.78
C GLU A 301 -24.24 -2.38 -1.96
#